data_bdfc66ebdf2ab753cdb79d31b5e5c936
#
_entry.id   bdfc66ebdf2ab753cdb79d31b5e5c936
#
_cell.length_a   1.000
_cell.length_b   1.000
_cell.length_c   1.000
_cell.angle_alpha   90.00
_cell.angle_beta   90.00
_cell.angle_gamma   90.00
#
_symmetry.space_group_name_H-M   'P 1'
#
loop_
_entity.id
_entity.type
_entity.pdbx_description
1 polymer ?
#
loop_
_entity_poly.entity_id
_entity_poly.type
_entity_poly.pdbx_seq_one_letter_code
_entity_poly.pdbx_strand_id
1 'polypeptide(L)'
;KLEINPNVLENTNVNSLVIDVKTDNGHILFDSVNELTLEMSNVRSKYDSESLNSLKDKKDIYLIGRVVVFQDPLFTKNYPDEAIFDSFKKTIYSQDGQYFIDPSSEKAKKYIINIAKEACELGFDEIQFDYIRYPGSNYNYMVFKEENTYENRINNINSFLRTAKEEINSLGCFISADVFGYILTDRFDGGIGQNLETIIENVDFLSPMVYPSPYS
;
A
#
# COMPACT_ATOMS: atom_id res chain seq x y z
N LYS A 1 16.32 -7.02 12.97
CA LYS A 1 15.52 -7.85 13.90
C LYS A 1 14.32 -7.05 14.36
N LEU A 2 13.13 -7.66 14.30
CA LEU A 2 11.91 -7.01 14.78
C LEU A 2 12.00 -6.86 16.30
N GLU A 3 12.08 -5.62 16.77
CA GLU A 3 12.12 -5.32 18.22
C GLU A 3 10.79 -4.69 18.63
N ILE A 4 9.94 -5.49 19.26
CA ILE A 4 8.73 -5.00 19.92
C ILE A 4 9.02 -4.94 21.41
N ASN A 5 8.73 -3.81 22.04
CA ASN A 5 8.88 -3.67 23.49
C ASN A 5 7.97 -4.71 24.18
N PRO A 6 8.53 -5.69 24.91
CA PRO A 6 7.75 -6.74 25.56
C PRO A 6 6.67 -6.20 26.50
N ASN A 7 6.93 -5.07 27.15
CA ASN A 7 5.97 -4.44 28.06
C ASN A 7 4.68 -4.00 27.37
N VAL A 8 4.72 -3.69 26.07
CA VAL A 8 3.51 -3.33 25.31
C VAL A 8 2.60 -4.53 25.16
N LEU A 9 3.15 -5.70 24.88
CA LEU A 9 2.36 -6.93 24.71
C LEU A 9 1.89 -7.50 26.04
N GLU A 10 2.74 -7.51 27.05
CA GLU A 10 2.47 -8.18 28.33
C GLU A 10 1.56 -7.36 29.27
N ASN A 11 1.69 -6.04 29.25
CA ASN A 11 1.04 -5.15 30.21
C ASN A 11 -0.10 -4.30 29.63
N THR A 12 -0.56 -4.59 28.40
CA THR A 12 -1.67 -3.89 27.76
C THR A 12 -2.67 -4.85 27.15
N ASN A 13 -3.84 -4.33 26.75
CA ASN A 13 -4.85 -5.07 26.00
C ASN A 13 -4.63 -5.07 24.49
N VAL A 14 -3.42 -4.69 24.02
CA VAL A 14 -3.07 -4.75 22.60
C VAL A 14 -3.11 -6.21 22.14
N ASN A 15 -3.87 -6.47 21.09
CA ASN A 15 -4.06 -7.78 20.47
C ASN A 15 -3.84 -7.78 18.95
N SER A 16 -3.46 -6.64 18.39
CA SER A 16 -3.07 -6.54 16.97
C SER A 16 -1.88 -5.62 16.80
N LEU A 17 -1.08 -5.89 15.77
CA LEU A 17 0.10 -5.09 15.41
C LEU A 17 0.14 -4.83 13.92
N VAL A 18 0.37 -3.57 13.55
CA VAL A 18 0.69 -3.20 12.17
C VAL A 18 2.20 -3.18 12.00
N ILE A 19 2.70 -3.91 11.03
CA ILE A 19 4.14 -4.05 10.72
C ILE A 19 4.34 -3.71 9.25
N ASP A 20 5.28 -2.83 8.95
CA ASP A 20 5.61 -2.51 7.56
C ASP A 20 6.16 -3.74 6.82
N VAL A 21 5.55 -4.05 5.69
CA VAL A 21 5.99 -5.03 4.70
C VAL A 21 6.76 -4.33 3.58
N LYS A 22 6.16 -3.28 3.02
CA LYS A 22 6.76 -2.41 2.01
C LYS A 22 6.61 -0.96 2.45
N THR A 23 7.74 -0.26 2.56
CA THR A 23 7.79 1.13 3.02
C THR A 23 7.50 2.13 1.92
N ASP A 24 7.27 3.39 2.30
CA ASP A 24 7.12 4.55 1.41
C ASP A 24 8.39 4.88 0.59
N ASN A 25 9.54 4.40 1.04
CA ASN A 25 10.80 4.50 0.31
C ASN A 25 11.03 3.32 -0.67
N GLY A 26 10.07 2.41 -0.83
CA GLY A 26 10.13 1.27 -1.73
C GLY A 26 10.93 0.07 -1.21
N HIS A 27 11.34 0.06 0.06
CA HIS A 27 12.04 -1.08 0.64
C HIS A 27 11.07 -2.18 1.12
N ILE A 28 11.42 -3.42 0.84
CA ILE A 28 10.76 -4.63 1.34
C ILE A 28 11.48 -5.09 2.60
N LEU A 29 10.75 -5.34 3.68
CA LEU A 29 11.32 -5.58 5.01
C LEU A 29 11.41 -7.06 5.40
N PHE A 30 11.20 -7.97 4.48
CA PHE A 30 11.43 -9.41 4.63
C PHE A 30 12.22 -9.96 3.42
N ASP A 31 12.66 -11.21 3.47
CA ASP A 31 13.41 -11.84 2.38
C ASP A 31 12.46 -12.26 1.24
N SER A 32 12.09 -11.30 0.41
CA SER A 32 11.24 -11.49 -0.76
C SER A 32 12.01 -12.19 -1.89
N VAL A 33 11.33 -13.13 -2.55
CA VAL A 33 11.83 -13.82 -3.75
C VAL A 33 11.22 -13.29 -5.04
N ASN A 34 10.43 -12.23 -4.98
CA ASN A 34 9.84 -11.59 -6.15
C ASN A 34 10.92 -11.13 -7.13
N GLU A 35 10.75 -11.44 -8.41
CA GLU A 35 11.71 -11.14 -9.47
C GLU A 35 12.08 -9.65 -9.52
N LEU A 36 11.09 -8.74 -9.50
CA LEU A 36 11.35 -7.30 -9.54
C LEU A 36 12.03 -6.80 -8.26
N THR A 37 11.75 -7.43 -7.12
CA THR A 37 12.41 -7.11 -5.85
C THR A 37 13.90 -7.45 -5.91
N LEU A 38 14.24 -8.60 -6.50
CA LEU A 38 15.62 -9.02 -6.70
C LEU A 38 16.33 -8.12 -7.71
N GLU A 39 15.68 -7.80 -8.82
CA GLU A 39 16.21 -6.90 -9.85
C GLU A 39 16.52 -5.49 -9.28
N MET A 40 15.60 -4.91 -8.53
CA MET A 40 15.78 -3.60 -7.90
C MET A 40 16.71 -3.62 -6.68
N SER A 41 17.06 -4.79 -6.15
CA SER A 41 17.86 -4.94 -4.92
C SER A 41 17.31 -4.12 -3.74
N ASN A 42 15.97 -4.06 -3.61
CA ASN A 42 15.29 -3.20 -2.64
C ASN A 42 14.89 -3.91 -1.34
N VAL A 43 15.32 -5.14 -1.13
CA VAL A 43 15.13 -5.87 0.13
C VAL A 43 16.00 -5.28 1.24
N ARG A 44 15.39 -5.06 2.40
CA ARG A 44 16.01 -4.64 3.66
C ARG A 44 15.41 -5.45 4.80
N SER A 45 15.63 -6.77 4.76
CA SER A 45 15.03 -7.73 5.69
C SER A 45 15.21 -7.31 7.14
N LYS A 46 14.10 -7.28 7.89
CA LYS A 46 14.00 -6.95 9.31
C LYS A 46 13.44 -8.12 10.13
N TYR A 47 12.67 -8.98 9.50
CA TYR A 47 12.00 -10.11 10.12
C TYR A 47 11.78 -11.24 9.11
N ASP A 48 11.48 -12.40 9.62
CA ASP A 48 11.17 -13.64 8.95
C ASP A 48 9.91 -14.28 9.56
N SER A 49 9.48 -15.41 9.02
CA SER A 49 8.31 -16.15 9.52
C SER A 49 8.47 -16.62 10.97
N GLU A 50 9.68 -17.00 11.39
CA GLU A 50 9.96 -17.42 12.77
C GLU A 50 9.72 -16.26 13.74
N SER A 51 10.18 -15.06 13.39
CA SER A 51 9.97 -13.84 14.18
C SER A 51 8.48 -13.51 14.33
N LEU A 52 7.68 -13.62 13.25
CA LEU A 52 6.24 -13.37 13.27
C LEU A 52 5.48 -14.43 14.08
N ASN A 53 5.79 -15.71 13.87
CA ASN A 53 5.19 -16.80 14.63
C ASN A 53 5.49 -16.68 16.12
N SER A 54 6.70 -16.30 16.49
CA SER A 54 7.08 -16.05 17.90
C SER A 54 6.25 -14.94 18.57
N LEU A 55 5.72 -13.98 17.82
CA LEU A 55 4.77 -12.97 18.34
C LEU A 55 3.40 -13.59 18.59
N LYS A 56 2.90 -14.40 17.66
CA LYS A 56 1.61 -15.11 17.80
C LYS A 56 1.62 -16.10 18.96
N ASP A 57 2.72 -16.81 19.14
CA ASP A 57 2.88 -17.79 20.22
C ASP A 57 2.88 -17.16 21.62
N LYS A 58 3.38 -15.94 21.75
CA LYS A 58 3.42 -15.24 23.05
C LYS A 58 2.07 -14.73 23.51
N LYS A 59 1.26 -14.30 22.57
CA LYS A 59 -0.08 -13.78 22.79
C LYS A 59 -0.80 -13.96 21.47
N ASP A 60 -2.06 -14.29 21.48
CA ASP A 60 -2.90 -14.40 20.29
C ASP A 60 -2.99 -13.01 19.59
N ILE A 61 -1.93 -12.67 18.87
CA ILE A 61 -1.73 -11.36 18.20
C ILE A 61 -2.16 -11.48 16.76
N TYR A 62 -3.07 -10.62 16.33
CA TYR A 62 -3.44 -10.41 14.94
C TYR A 62 -2.40 -9.53 14.24
N LEU A 63 -1.78 -10.04 13.18
CA LEU A 63 -0.69 -9.37 12.47
C LEU A 63 -1.19 -8.73 11.17
N ILE A 64 -1.02 -7.42 11.06
CA ILE A 64 -1.40 -6.63 9.89
C ILE A 64 -0.12 -6.20 9.17
N GLY A 65 0.05 -6.63 7.91
CA GLY A 65 1.17 -6.26 7.07
C GLY A 65 0.86 -5.00 6.25
N ARG A 66 1.49 -3.87 6.58
CA ARG A 66 1.28 -2.62 5.83
C ARG A 66 2.11 -2.59 4.56
N VAL A 67 1.45 -2.38 3.43
CA VAL A 67 2.05 -2.29 2.09
C VAL A 67 1.74 -0.93 1.47
N VAL A 68 2.77 -0.11 1.26
CA VAL A 68 2.66 1.15 0.52
C VAL A 68 2.56 0.86 -0.99
N VAL A 69 1.49 1.35 -1.64
CA VAL A 69 1.14 0.95 -3.01
C VAL A 69 1.77 1.87 -4.07
N PHE A 70 1.18 3.03 -4.33
CA PHE A 70 1.57 3.86 -5.47
C PHE A 70 2.62 4.95 -5.16
N GLN A 71 3.20 4.95 -3.97
CA GLN A 71 4.36 5.75 -3.65
C GLN A 71 5.59 4.86 -3.56
N ASP A 72 6.51 4.97 -4.52
CA ASP A 72 7.71 4.12 -4.55
C ASP A 72 8.83 4.74 -5.37
N PRO A 73 9.81 5.42 -4.73
CA PRO A 73 10.93 6.02 -5.41
C PRO A 73 11.90 5.01 -6.04
N LEU A 74 11.99 3.79 -5.51
CA LEU A 74 12.87 2.76 -6.06
C LEU A 74 12.26 2.14 -7.31
N PHE A 75 10.97 1.83 -7.29
CA PHE A 75 10.26 1.32 -8.45
C PHE A 75 10.26 2.36 -9.60
N THR A 76 9.90 3.61 -9.32
CA THR A 76 9.83 4.66 -10.33
C THR A 76 11.18 4.98 -10.95
N LYS A 77 12.27 4.88 -10.17
CA LYS A 77 13.63 5.06 -10.67
C LYS A 77 14.06 3.94 -11.62
N ASN A 78 13.69 2.69 -11.33
CA ASN A 78 14.05 1.53 -12.15
C ASN A 78 13.11 1.37 -13.36
N TYR A 79 11.87 1.80 -13.24
CA TYR A 79 10.84 1.72 -14.28
C TYR A 79 10.18 3.09 -14.52
N PRO A 80 10.91 4.06 -15.09
CA PRO A 80 10.40 5.43 -15.27
C PRO A 80 9.16 5.51 -16.16
N ASP A 81 8.99 4.58 -17.09
CA ASP A 81 7.82 4.49 -17.97
C ASP A 81 6.54 4.05 -17.23
N GLU A 82 6.68 3.55 -15.99
CA GLU A 82 5.57 3.16 -15.11
C GLU A 82 5.25 4.24 -14.06
N ALA A 83 5.98 5.34 -14.08
CA ALA A 83 5.80 6.47 -13.17
C ALA A 83 4.96 7.59 -13.81
N ILE A 84 4.35 8.40 -12.97
CA ILE A 84 3.74 9.66 -13.40
C ILE A 84 4.85 10.59 -13.92
N PHE A 85 4.66 11.21 -15.09
CA PHE A 85 5.63 12.12 -15.68
C PHE A 85 5.26 13.58 -15.43
N ASP A 86 6.25 14.42 -15.12
CA ASP A 86 6.09 15.87 -15.03
C ASP A 86 6.42 16.52 -16.37
N SER A 87 5.41 16.97 -17.10
CA SER A 87 5.56 17.57 -18.41
C SER A 87 6.27 18.92 -18.40
N PHE A 88 6.27 19.62 -17.28
CA PHE A 88 6.96 20.91 -17.12
C PHE A 88 8.43 20.70 -16.81
N LYS A 89 8.77 19.88 -15.82
CA LYS A 89 10.16 19.60 -15.44
C LYS A 89 10.85 18.59 -16.37
N LYS A 90 10.11 17.90 -17.24
CA LYS A 90 10.61 16.86 -18.15
C LYS A 90 11.30 15.70 -17.41
N THR A 91 10.72 15.28 -16.30
CA THR A 91 11.22 14.19 -15.45
C THR A 91 10.07 13.43 -14.81
N ILE A 92 10.37 12.39 -14.02
CA ILE A 92 9.38 11.72 -13.19
C ILE A 92 8.78 12.73 -12.20
N TYR A 93 7.46 12.70 -12.05
CA TYR A 93 6.75 13.56 -11.10
C TYR A 93 7.16 13.25 -9.66
N SER A 94 7.41 14.31 -8.91
CA SER A 94 7.63 14.22 -7.46
C SER A 94 6.96 15.37 -6.71
N GLN A 95 6.44 15.06 -5.55
CA GLN A 95 5.89 16.01 -4.60
C GLN A 95 6.61 15.83 -3.27
N ASP A 96 7.25 16.88 -2.77
CA ASP A 96 8.01 16.87 -1.49
C ASP A 96 9.05 15.72 -1.38
N GLY A 97 9.68 15.39 -2.50
CA GLY A 97 10.64 14.29 -2.58
C GLY A 97 10.02 12.89 -2.69
N GLN A 98 8.70 12.80 -2.70
CA GLN A 98 7.96 11.56 -2.91
C GLN A 98 7.70 11.34 -4.40
N TYR A 99 7.89 10.11 -4.87
CA TYR A 99 7.72 9.71 -6.27
C TYR A 99 6.56 8.74 -6.39
N PHE A 100 5.75 8.94 -7.44
CA PHE A 100 4.51 8.20 -7.60
C PHE A 100 4.52 7.32 -8.85
N ILE A 101 4.13 6.08 -8.65
CA ILE A 101 3.78 5.15 -9.71
C ILE A 101 2.47 5.61 -10.35
N ASP A 102 2.32 5.43 -11.65
CA ASP A 102 1.03 5.61 -12.30
C ASP A 102 0.08 4.49 -11.87
N PRO A 103 -1.07 4.80 -11.25
CA PRO A 103 -2.00 3.77 -10.78
C PRO A 103 -2.63 2.90 -11.88
N SER A 104 -2.49 3.27 -13.14
CA SER A 104 -2.87 2.43 -14.30
C SER A 104 -1.79 1.39 -14.66
N SER A 105 -0.61 1.42 -14.03
CA SER A 105 0.49 0.50 -14.32
C SER A 105 0.18 -0.94 -13.89
N GLU A 106 -0.11 -1.80 -14.84
CA GLU A 106 -0.34 -3.23 -14.58
C GLU A 106 0.92 -3.94 -14.05
N LYS A 107 2.11 -3.50 -14.49
CA LYS A 107 3.39 -3.99 -13.98
C LYS A 107 3.53 -3.72 -12.48
N ALA A 108 3.21 -2.51 -12.05
CA ALA A 108 3.28 -2.13 -10.65
C ALA A 108 2.22 -2.83 -9.81
N LYS A 109 0.98 -2.90 -10.29
CA LYS A 109 -0.12 -3.62 -9.61
C LYS A 109 0.28 -5.07 -9.34
N LYS A 110 0.77 -5.79 -10.35
CA LYS A 110 1.23 -7.17 -10.21
C LYS A 110 2.41 -7.31 -9.24
N TYR A 111 3.38 -6.40 -9.31
CA TYR A 111 4.52 -6.38 -8.38
C TYR A 111 4.05 -6.26 -6.93
N ILE A 112 3.17 -5.31 -6.65
CA ILE A 112 2.68 -5.03 -5.29
C ILE A 112 1.82 -6.19 -4.76
N ILE A 113 0.93 -6.74 -5.59
CA ILE A 113 0.11 -7.90 -5.22
C ILE A 113 1.00 -9.11 -4.90
N ASN A 114 2.05 -9.36 -5.67
CA ASN A 114 2.96 -10.46 -5.38
C ASN A 114 3.70 -10.28 -4.04
N ILE A 115 4.14 -9.05 -3.71
CA ILE A 115 4.72 -8.75 -2.40
C ILE A 115 3.70 -8.99 -1.28
N ALA A 116 2.46 -8.58 -1.48
CA ALA A 116 1.38 -8.80 -0.51
C ALA A 116 1.08 -10.29 -0.29
N LYS A 117 1.12 -11.11 -1.36
CA LYS A 117 0.98 -12.57 -1.29
C LYS A 117 2.13 -13.21 -0.51
N GLU A 118 3.37 -12.84 -0.81
CA GLU A 118 4.53 -13.32 -0.04
C GLU A 118 4.42 -12.96 1.44
N ALA A 119 3.92 -11.76 1.77
CA ALA A 119 3.69 -11.37 3.14
C ALA A 119 2.60 -12.21 3.82
N CYS A 120 1.51 -12.51 3.13
CA CYS A 120 0.49 -13.42 3.65
C CYS A 120 1.09 -14.81 3.95
N GLU A 121 1.83 -15.39 3.01
CA GLU A 121 2.50 -16.69 3.17
C GLU A 121 3.55 -16.65 4.30
N LEU A 122 4.12 -15.49 4.59
CA LEU A 122 5.08 -15.29 5.69
C LEU A 122 4.41 -15.41 7.07
N GLY A 123 3.10 -15.17 7.17
CA GLY A 123 2.33 -15.34 8.41
C GLY A 123 1.54 -14.12 8.88
N PHE A 124 1.34 -13.11 8.04
CA PHE A 124 0.38 -12.04 8.33
C PHE A 124 -1.06 -12.56 8.21
N ASP A 125 -1.97 -11.98 8.99
CA ASP A 125 -3.41 -12.30 8.97
C ASP A 125 -4.17 -11.37 8.03
N GLU A 126 -3.62 -10.16 7.83
CA GLU A 126 -4.21 -9.11 7.02
C GLU A 126 -3.12 -8.33 6.28
N ILE A 127 -3.42 -7.92 5.06
CA ILE A 127 -2.60 -6.97 4.29
C ILE A 127 -3.33 -5.64 4.22
N GLN A 128 -2.71 -4.61 4.80
CA GLN A 128 -3.21 -3.23 4.79
C GLN A 128 -2.54 -2.43 3.68
N PHE A 129 -3.33 -2.00 2.71
CA PHE A 129 -2.85 -1.18 1.60
C PHE A 129 -2.92 0.30 1.94
N ASP A 130 -1.76 0.97 1.96
CA ASP A 130 -1.63 2.41 2.13
C ASP A 130 -1.16 3.07 0.84
N TYR A 131 -1.36 4.38 0.68
CA TYR A 131 -1.05 5.12 -0.55
C TYR A 131 -1.69 4.52 -1.82
N ILE A 132 -2.89 3.95 -1.68
CA ILE A 132 -3.73 3.47 -2.78
C ILE A 132 -4.49 4.63 -3.43
N ARG A 133 -3.75 5.56 -3.98
CA ARG A 133 -4.30 6.82 -4.48
C ARG A 133 -3.44 7.46 -5.54
N TYR A 134 -4.05 8.33 -6.31
CA TYR A 134 -3.34 9.33 -7.10
C TYR A 134 -2.74 10.41 -6.20
N PRO A 135 -1.66 11.11 -6.62
CA PRO A 135 -1.15 12.25 -5.86
C PRO A 135 -2.23 13.36 -5.84
N GLY A 136 -2.55 13.85 -4.65
CA GLY A 136 -3.55 14.89 -4.46
C GLY A 136 -2.98 16.26 -4.75
N SER A 137 -2.98 16.75 -5.97
CA SER A 137 -2.77 18.16 -6.33
C SER A 137 -2.69 18.40 -7.83
N ASN A 138 -2.35 19.58 -8.20
CA ASN A 138 -2.24 20.21 -9.51
C ASN A 138 -1.90 19.26 -10.68
N TYR A 139 -2.91 18.65 -11.29
CA TYR A 139 -2.77 17.73 -12.42
C TYR A 139 -2.27 18.37 -13.71
N ASN A 140 -2.15 19.70 -13.80
CA ASN A 140 -1.80 20.42 -15.01
C ASN A 140 -0.45 20.00 -15.63
N TYR A 141 0.44 19.48 -14.82
CA TYR A 141 1.78 19.04 -15.27
C TYR A 141 1.97 17.53 -15.24
N MET A 142 1.04 16.80 -14.65
CA MET A 142 1.12 15.35 -14.56
C MET A 142 0.63 14.71 -15.84
N VAL A 143 1.41 13.81 -16.39
CA VAL A 143 1.06 12.99 -17.54
C VAL A 143 0.96 11.54 -17.05
N PHE A 144 -0.19 10.95 -17.27
CA PHE A 144 -0.51 9.56 -16.94
C PHE A 144 -0.53 8.73 -18.22
N LYS A 145 -0.42 7.42 -18.08
CA LYS A 145 -0.54 6.47 -19.21
C LYS A 145 -1.95 6.47 -19.81
N GLU A 146 -2.95 6.70 -18.97
CA GLU A 146 -4.36 6.84 -19.36
C GLU A 146 -4.85 8.26 -19.11
N GLU A 147 -5.95 8.65 -19.76
CA GLU A 147 -6.60 9.93 -19.49
C GLU A 147 -7.02 10.02 -18.03
N ASN A 148 -6.64 11.09 -17.35
CA ASN A 148 -6.93 11.30 -15.92
C ASN A 148 -8.36 11.80 -15.70
N THR A 149 -9.34 10.96 -16.01
CA THR A 149 -10.76 11.20 -15.71
C THR A 149 -11.13 10.69 -14.32
N TYR A 150 -12.28 11.14 -13.80
CA TYR A 150 -12.84 10.62 -12.56
C TYR A 150 -13.05 9.10 -12.62
N GLU A 151 -13.64 8.63 -13.72
CA GLU A 151 -13.91 7.20 -13.93
C GLU A 151 -12.64 6.37 -13.97
N ASN A 152 -11.62 6.82 -14.72
CA ASN A 152 -10.35 6.09 -14.83
C ASN A 152 -9.63 6.01 -13.48
N ARG A 153 -9.61 7.10 -12.71
CA ARG A 153 -9.00 7.07 -11.36
C ARG A 153 -9.67 6.05 -10.46
N ILE A 154 -11.00 6.06 -10.38
CA ILE A 154 -11.74 5.10 -9.56
C ILE A 154 -11.55 3.68 -10.06
N ASN A 155 -11.63 3.46 -11.37
CA ASN A 155 -11.46 2.13 -11.96
C ASN A 155 -10.08 1.55 -11.69
N ASN A 156 -9.02 2.35 -11.78
CA ASN A 156 -7.65 1.90 -11.51
C ASN A 156 -7.44 1.48 -10.06
N ILE A 157 -7.96 2.25 -9.10
CA ILE A 157 -7.89 1.89 -7.69
C ILE A 157 -8.71 0.63 -7.40
N ASN A 158 -9.95 0.57 -7.88
CA ASN A 158 -10.83 -0.57 -7.61
C ASN A 158 -10.38 -1.85 -8.33
N SER A 159 -9.82 -1.76 -9.54
CA SER A 159 -9.27 -2.94 -10.24
C SER A 159 -8.10 -3.54 -9.47
N PHE A 160 -7.22 -2.70 -8.91
CA PHE A 160 -6.14 -3.15 -8.05
C PHE A 160 -6.68 -3.86 -6.80
N LEU A 161 -7.59 -3.22 -6.06
CA LEU A 161 -8.14 -3.78 -4.81
C LEU A 161 -8.90 -5.09 -5.06
N ARG A 162 -9.71 -5.15 -6.12
CA ARG A 162 -10.45 -6.37 -6.47
C ARG A 162 -9.51 -7.54 -6.76
N THR A 163 -8.49 -7.33 -7.61
CA THR A 163 -7.52 -8.38 -7.91
C THR A 163 -6.73 -8.78 -6.66
N ALA A 164 -6.31 -7.81 -5.85
CA ALA A 164 -5.62 -8.06 -4.60
C ALA A 164 -6.50 -8.89 -3.64
N LYS A 165 -7.78 -8.52 -3.49
CA LYS A 165 -8.74 -9.26 -2.65
C LYS A 165 -8.87 -10.71 -3.09
N GLU A 166 -9.12 -10.94 -4.38
CA GLU A 166 -9.28 -12.28 -4.94
C GLU A 166 -8.03 -13.15 -4.68
N GLU A 167 -6.84 -12.62 -4.96
CA GLU A 167 -5.59 -13.38 -4.84
C GLU A 167 -5.16 -13.59 -3.38
N ILE A 168 -5.30 -12.58 -2.51
CA ILE A 168 -4.84 -12.63 -1.12
C ILE A 168 -5.81 -13.43 -0.25
N ASN A 169 -7.14 -13.24 -0.41
CA ASN A 169 -8.13 -14.03 0.33
C ASN A 169 -8.03 -15.52 -0.01
N SER A 170 -7.62 -15.88 -1.24
CA SER A 170 -7.37 -17.28 -1.60
C SER A 170 -6.25 -17.94 -0.81
N LEU A 171 -5.34 -17.14 -0.22
CA LEU A 171 -4.27 -17.59 0.67
C LEU A 171 -4.67 -17.57 2.15
N GLY A 172 -5.87 -17.12 2.48
CA GLY A 172 -6.41 -17.08 3.84
C GLY A 172 -6.17 -15.77 4.59
N CYS A 173 -5.61 -14.73 3.97
CA CYS A 173 -5.47 -13.41 4.56
C CYS A 173 -6.63 -12.50 4.18
N PHE A 174 -6.94 -11.55 5.05
CA PHE A 174 -7.83 -10.43 4.74
C PHE A 174 -7.07 -9.28 4.09
N ILE A 175 -7.80 -8.37 3.45
CA ILE A 175 -7.24 -7.10 2.98
C ILE A 175 -7.95 -5.91 3.58
N SER A 176 -7.21 -4.85 3.86
CA SER A 176 -7.73 -3.54 4.26
C SER A 176 -7.13 -2.42 3.44
N ALA A 177 -7.79 -1.27 3.49
CA ALA A 177 -7.38 -0.08 2.75
C ALA A 177 -7.34 1.15 3.65
N ASP A 178 -6.20 1.86 3.65
CA ASP A 178 -6.08 3.18 4.26
C ASP A 178 -6.66 4.22 3.30
N VAL A 179 -7.66 4.94 3.78
CA VAL A 179 -8.37 5.93 2.97
C VAL A 179 -8.41 7.29 3.66
N PHE A 180 -8.44 8.35 2.87
CA PHE A 180 -8.59 9.69 3.43
C PHE A 180 -9.95 9.84 4.11
N GLY A 181 -9.96 10.43 5.32
CA GLY A 181 -11.17 10.58 6.13
C GLY A 181 -12.28 11.38 5.44
N TYR A 182 -11.96 12.32 4.54
CA TYR A 182 -12.96 13.12 3.85
C TYR A 182 -13.88 12.29 2.93
N ILE A 183 -13.43 11.15 2.39
CA ILE A 183 -14.27 10.31 1.54
C ILE A 183 -15.46 9.70 2.28
N LEU A 184 -15.45 9.71 3.62
CA LEU A 184 -16.58 9.28 4.44
C LEU A 184 -17.77 10.27 4.36
N THR A 185 -17.51 11.51 4.00
CA THR A 185 -18.50 12.60 3.97
C THR A 185 -18.70 13.21 2.58
N ASP A 186 -17.74 13.01 1.67
CA ASP A 186 -17.78 13.52 0.31
C ASP A 186 -18.01 12.37 -0.68
N ARG A 187 -18.82 12.61 -1.70
CA ARG A 187 -19.09 11.65 -2.79
C ARG A 187 -18.06 11.72 -3.92
N PHE A 188 -17.23 12.76 -3.94
CA PHE A 188 -16.19 12.93 -4.93
C PHE A 188 -14.88 12.30 -4.45
N ASP A 189 -14.09 11.82 -5.39
CA ASP A 189 -12.80 11.18 -5.12
C ASP A 189 -11.69 12.17 -4.70
N GLY A 190 -12.00 13.46 -4.61
CA GLY A 190 -11.02 14.52 -4.32
C GLY A 190 -9.85 14.58 -5.31
N GLY A 191 -9.99 13.95 -6.48
CA GLY A 191 -8.94 13.80 -7.47
C GLY A 191 -7.93 12.68 -7.15
N ILE A 192 -8.13 11.87 -6.12
CA ILE A 192 -7.18 10.83 -5.71
C ILE A 192 -7.61 9.41 -6.06
N GLY A 193 -8.80 9.24 -6.66
CA GLY A 193 -9.33 7.94 -7.07
C GLY A 193 -9.96 7.12 -5.94
N GLN A 194 -10.09 7.68 -4.74
CA GLN A 194 -10.75 7.03 -3.62
C GLN A 194 -12.24 7.41 -3.56
N ASN A 195 -13.11 6.43 -3.76
CA ASN A 195 -14.54 6.56 -3.61
C ASN A 195 -15.04 5.50 -2.63
N LEU A 196 -15.72 5.92 -1.55
CA LEU A 196 -16.15 5.04 -0.48
C LEU A 196 -17.05 3.91 -0.97
N GLU A 197 -18.07 4.24 -1.76
CA GLU A 197 -19.10 3.29 -2.20
C GLU A 197 -18.49 2.12 -3.01
N THR A 198 -17.43 2.39 -3.75
CA THR A 198 -16.77 1.38 -4.60
C THR A 198 -15.62 0.66 -3.91
N ILE A 199 -14.89 1.33 -3.00
CA ILE A 199 -13.80 0.70 -2.25
C ILE A 199 -14.32 -0.38 -1.31
N ILE A 200 -15.41 -0.13 -0.57
CA ILE A 200 -15.97 -1.08 0.40
C ILE A 200 -16.38 -2.43 -0.21
N GLU A 201 -16.65 -2.48 -1.51
CA GLU A 201 -16.94 -3.72 -2.22
C GLU A 201 -15.68 -4.57 -2.45
N ASN A 202 -14.53 -3.92 -2.47
CA ASN A 202 -13.25 -4.50 -2.88
C ASN A 202 -12.26 -4.70 -1.71
N VAL A 203 -12.66 -4.52 -0.46
CA VAL A 203 -11.84 -4.77 0.74
C VAL A 203 -12.63 -5.56 1.78
N ASP A 204 -11.95 -6.10 2.78
CA ASP A 204 -12.59 -6.74 3.94
C ASP A 204 -12.74 -5.75 5.09
N PHE A 205 -11.76 -4.85 5.25
CA PHE A 205 -11.79 -3.79 6.26
C PHE A 205 -11.40 -2.44 5.64
N LEU A 206 -11.86 -1.37 6.27
CA LEU A 206 -11.56 0.00 5.89
C LEU A 206 -10.88 0.72 7.06
N SER A 207 -9.77 1.38 6.78
CA SER A 207 -8.98 2.15 7.76
C SER A 207 -9.00 3.64 7.40
N PRO A 208 -10.01 4.40 7.83
CA PRO A 208 -10.09 5.82 7.51
C PRO A 208 -9.13 6.65 8.36
N MET A 209 -8.34 7.49 7.71
CA MET A 209 -7.42 8.44 8.33
C MET A 209 -8.15 9.68 8.84
N VAL A 210 -8.76 9.58 10.02
CA VAL A 210 -9.57 10.63 10.66
C VAL A 210 -8.76 11.36 11.74
N TYR A 211 -7.66 11.98 11.35
CA TYR A 211 -6.83 12.76 12.27
C TYR A 211 -7.47 14.13 12.60
N PRO A 212 -7.34 14.65 13.84
CA PRO A 212 -7.89 15.95 14.21
C PRO A 212 -7.33 17.11 13.38
N SER A 213 -6.04 17.06 13.02
CA SER A 213 -5.33 18.14 12.34
C SER A 213 -5.83 18.53 10.94
N PRO A 214 -6.38 17.63 10.10
CA PRO A 214 -6.98 18.00 8.82
C PRO A 214 -8.35 18.65 8.94
N TYR A 215 -9.00 18.60 10.12
CA TYR A 215 -10.35 19.06 10.37
C TYR A 215 -10.42 20.25 11.35
N SER A 216 -9.28 20.78 11.78
CA SER A 216 -9.14 21.91 12.71
C SER A 216 -8.93 23.25 11.99
#